data_56f302f1bf05555b692717a96a899b2e
#
_entry.id   56f302f1bf05555b692717a96a899b2e
#
_cell.length_a   1.000
_cell.length_b   1.000
_cell.length_c   1.000
_cell.angle_alpha   90.00
_cell.angle_beta   90.00
_cell.angle_gamma   90.00
#
_symmetry.space_group_name_H-M   'P 1'
#
loop_
_entity.id
_entity.type
_entity.pdbx_description
1 polymer ?
#
loop_
_entity_poly.entity_id
_entity_poly.type
_entity_poly.pdbx_seq_one_letter_code
_entity_poly.pdbx_strand_id
1 'polypeptide(L)'
;EEVYYIHEAQDLRVVDKKRKIDKKYKVPTNVQDLVSGFFYLRNINFSKVKINDTIYIPSFLENEVFDLKLVYRGKGKVKTKLGKFMALKLTPIMPDNSLFDGEESIRVWISDDKNKVPLKIEADMFIGAVEMDLEEASGLKYKLKKL
;
A
#
# COMPACT_ATOMS: atom_id res chain seq x y z
N GLU A 1 7.87 14.22 12.89
CA GLU A 1 8.28 14.36 11.50
C GLU A 1 7.08 14.77 10.66
N GLU A 2 7.26 15.69 9.74
CA GLU A 2 6.24 16.18 8.80
C GLU A 2 6.81 16.02 7.38
N VAL A 3 6.01 15.51 6.44
CA VAL A 3 6.41 15.32 5.04
C VAL A 3 5.46 16.10 4.14
N TYR A 4 6.02 16.98 3.32
CA TYR A 4 5.27 17.84 2.41
C TYR A 4 5.53 17.40 0.97
N TYR A 5 4.50 16.95 0.26
CA TYR A 5 4.56 16.58 -1.15
C TYR A 5 4.16 17.76 -2.02
N ILE A 6 5.05 18.19 -2.91
CA ILE A 6 4.80 19.27 -3.88
C ILE A 6 4.82 18.64 -5.27
N HIS A 7 3.73 17.99 -5.65
CA HIS A 7 3.64 17.17 -6.86
C HIS A 7 3.96 17.93 -8.15
N GLU A 8 3.50 19.18 -8.28
CA GLU A 8 3.76 20.01 -9.48
C GLU A 8 5.25 20.29 -9.68
N ALA A 9 6.00 20.49 -8.60
CA ALA A 9 7.44 20.74 -8.64
C ALA A 9 8.28 19.45 -8.61
N GLN A 10 7.65 18.28 -8.45
CA GLN A 10 8.34 17.01 -8.17
C GLN A 10 9.32 17.13 -7.00
N ASP A 11 8.93 17.88 -5.98
CA ASP A 11 9.68 18.10 -4.77
C ASP A 11 8.96 17.48 -3.56
N LEU A 12 9.75 16.99 -2.62
CA LEU A 12 9.30 16.52 -1.32
C LEU A 12 10.19 17.15 -0.26
N ARG A 13 9.59 17.69 0.80
CA ARG A 13 10.31 18.26 1.93
C ARG A 13 9.99 17.49 3.20
N VAL A 14 11.02 17.02 3.88
CA VAL A 14 10.94 16.36 5.19
C VAL A 14 11.40 17.32 6.27
N VAL A 15 10.55 17.56 7.25
CA VAL A 15 10.87 18.40 8.41
C VAL A 15 10.72 17.58 9.69
N ASP A 16 11.80 17.37 10.40
CA ASP A 16 11.78 16.78 11.75
C ASP A 16 12.37 17.78 12.76
N LYS A 17 11.45 18.40 13.52
CA LYS A 17 11.82 19.42 14.52
C LYS A 17 12.64 18.84 15.67
N LYS A 18 12.43 17.57 16.03
CA LYS A 18 13.15 16.90 17.12
C LYS A 18 14.59 16.61 16.72
N ARG A 19 14.78 16.12 15.49
CA ARG A 19 16.11 15.79 14.95
C ARG A 19 16.77 16.96 14.23
N LYS A 20 16.13 18.13 14.14
CA LYS A 20 16.58 19.32 13.40
C LYS A 20 16.89 19.02 11.92
N ILE A 21 16.04 18.22 11.29
CA ILE A 21 16.16 17.87 9.88
C ILE A 21 15.20 18.76 9.09
N ASP A 22 15.70 19.33 8.01
CA ASP A 22 14.92 20.03 6.98
C ASP A 22 15.60 19.75 5.64
N LYS A 23 15.09 18.76 4.92
CA LYS A 23 15.67 18.29 3.66
C LYS A 23 14.65 18.28 2.55
N LYS A 24 15.11 18.62 1.34
CA LYS A 24 14.33 18.51 0.11
C LYS A 24 14.86 17.36 -0.74
N TYR A 25 13.93 16.64 -1.37
CA TYR A 25 14.20 15.54 -2.27
C TYR A 25 13.53 15.78 -3.59
N LYS A 26 14.21 15.48 -4.69
CA LYS A 26 13.57 15.34 -6.00
C LYS A 26 12.92 13.98 -6.08
N VAL A 27 11.64 13.97 -6.46
CA VAL A 27 10.83 12.74 -6.50
C VAL A 27 10.18 12.58 -7.88
N PRO A 28 9.93 11.33 -8.32
CA PRO A 28 9.21 11.10 -9.56
C PRO A 28 7.75 11.57 -9.47
N THR A 29 7.16 11.79 -10.64
CA THR A 29 5.73 12.06 -10.74
C THR A 29 4.94 10.92 -10.11
N ASN A 30 3.89 11.25 -9.37
CA ASN A 30 3.02 10.28 -8.67
C ASN A 30 3.73 9.42 -7.60
N VAL A 31 4.78 9.95 -6.98
CA VAL A 31 5.39 9.30 -5.81
C VAL A 31 4.35 9.10 -4.71
N GLN A 32 4.37 7.93 -4.09
CA GLN A 32 3.44 7.52 -3.05
C GLN A 32 4.17 7.33 -1.71
N ASP A 33 3.46 7.54 -0.62
CA ASP A 33 3.80 7.00 0.70
C ASP A 33 3.07 5.67 0.94
N LEU A 34 3.26 5.06 2.11
CA LEU A 34 2.59 3.81 2.45
C LEU A 34 1.06 3.91 2.42
N VAL A 35 0.50 5.05 2.80
CA VAL A 35 -0.97 5.23 2.85
C VAL A 35 -1.52 5.53 1.46
N SER A 36 -0.93 6.49 0.75
CA SER A 36 -1.38 6.87 -0.59
C SER A 36 -1.18 5.73 -1.60
N GLY A 37 -0.19 4.87 -1.39
CA GLY A 37 0.02 3.66 -2.18
C GLY A 37 -1.19 2.72 -2.21
N PHE A 38 -1.93 2.57 -1.10
CA PHE A 38 -3.18 1.80 -1.08
C PHE A 38 -4.26 2.41 -1.97
N PHE A 39 -4.37 3.73 -2.01
CA PHE A 39 -5.30 4.40 -2.92
C PHE A 39 -4.84 4.30 -4.38
N TYR A 40 -3.54 4.31 -4.62
CA TYR A 40 -2.98 4.10 -5.95
C TYR A 40 -3.36 2.72 -6.53
N LEU A 41 -3.39 1.66 -5.70
CA LEU A 41 -3.80 0.31 -6.10
C LEU A 41 -5.19 0.27 -6.73
N ARG A 42 -6.09 1.15 -6.36
CA ARG A 42 -7.45 1.22 -6.90
C ARG A 42 -7.48 1.62 -8.38
N ASN A 43 -6.43 2.25 -8.89
CA ASN A 43 -6.32 2.66 -10.28
C ASN A 43 -5.75 1.56 -11.18
N ILE A 44 -5.21 0.48 -10.62
CA ILE A 44 -4.59 -0.61 -11.38
C ILE A 44 -5.66 -1.49 -12.02
N ASN A 45 -5.48 -1.80 -13.30
CA ASN A 45 -6.34 -2.75 -14.01
C ASN A 45 -5.82 -4.18 -13.87
N PHE A 46 -6.26 -4.86 -12.82
CA PHE A 46 -5.85 -6.24 -12.53
C PHE A 46 -6.35 -7.30 -13.54
N SER A 47 -7.26 -6.96 -14.46
CA SER A 47 -7.70 -7.93 -15.48
C SER A 47 -6.60 -8.30 -16.48
N LYS A 48 -5.56 -7.47 -16.57
CA LYS A 48 -4.38 -7.67 -17.44
C LYS A 48 -3.15 -8.17 -16.71
N VAL A 49 -3.23 -8.31 -15.39
CA VAL A 49 -2.10 -8.72 -14.53
C VAL A 49 -2.19 -10.21 -14.28
N LYS A 50 -1.11 -10.94 -14.53
CA LYS A 50 -0.99 -12.38 -14.28
C LYS A 50 -0.46 -12.64 -12.88
N ILE A 51 -0.74 -13.82 -12.34
CA ILE A 51 -0.17 -14.25 -11.04
C ILE A 51 1.36 -14.21 -11.12
N ASN A 52 1.96 -13.63 -10.08
CA ASN A 52 3.40 -13.35 -9.94
C ASN A 52 3.94 -12.21 -10.84
N ASP A 53 3.11 -11.51 -11.58
CA ASP A 53 3.54 -10.26 -12.18
C ASP A 53 3.86 -9.23 -11.10
N THR A 54 4.87 -8.41 -11.38
CA THR A 54 5.30 -7.32 -10.50
C THR A 54 4.83 -5.97 -11.04
N ILE A 55 4.19 -5.19 -10.19
CA ILE A 55 3.77 -3.81 -10.43
C ILE A 55 4.75 -2.90 -9.68
N TYR A 56 5.21 -1.84 -10.33
CA TYR A 56 6.12 -0.88 -9.73
C TYR A 56 5.36 0.39 -9.36
N ILE A 57 5.53 0.84 -8.11
CA ILE A 57 4.90 2.04 -7.58
C ILE A 57 6.01 2.98 -7.09
N PRO A 58 6.20 4.15 -7.72
CA PRO A 58 7.15 5.15 -7.23
C PRO A 58 6.81 5.53 -5.80
N SER A 59 7.72 5.30 -4.87
CA SER A 59 7.46 5.44 -3.45
C SER A 59 8.56 6.22 -2.73
N PHE A 60 8.19 6.82 -1.60
CA PHE A 60 9.11 7.48 -0.67
C PHE A 60 8.89 6.91 0.73
N LEU A 61 9.92 6.34 1.31
CA LEU A 61 9.93 5.77 2.65
C LEU A 61 11.31 5.96 3.28
N GLU A 62 11.37 6.24 4.57
CA GLU A 62 12.62 6.38 5.34
C GLU A 62 13.67 7.32 4.69
N ASN A 63 13.19 8.43 4.09
CA ASN A 63 14.00 9.42 3.38
C ASN A 63 14.64 8.95 2.06
N GLU A 64 14.11 7.89 1.49
CA GLU A 64 14.58 7.34 0.21
C GLU A 64 13.45 7.27 -0.83
N VAL A 65 13.82 7.50 -2.08
CA VAL A 65 12.94 7.30 -3.25
C VAL A 65 13.27 5.94 -3.84
N PHE A 66 12.26 5.11 -4.02
CA PHE A 66 12.43 3.78 -4.61
C PHE A 66 11.15 3.33 -5.34
N ASP A 67 11.29 2.36 -6.23
CA ASP A 67 10.14 1.71 -6.85
C ASP A 67 9.70 0.52 -5.98
N LEU A 68 8.60 0.71 -5.23
CA LEU A 68 7.99 -0.39 -4.49
C LEU A 68 7.51 -1.45 -5.46
N LYS A 69 8.05 -2.65 -5.32
CA LYS A 69 7.63 -3.83 -6.07
C LYS A 69 6.40 -4.43 -5.41
N LEU A 70 5.31 -4.51 -6.14
CA LEU A 70 4.06 -5.12 -5.67
C LEU A 70 3.78 -6.37 -6.49
N VAL A 71 3.86 -7.54 -5.89
CA VAL A 71 3.62 -8.81 -6.56
C VAL A 71 2.16 -9.22 -6.43
N TYR A 72 1.51 -9.49 -7.56
CA TYR A 72 0.14 -10.01 -7.57
C TYR A 72 0.13 -11.52 -7.32
N ARG A 73 -0.52 -11.95 -6.25
CA ARG A 73 -0.58 -13.35 -5.81
C ARG A 73 -1.89 -14.07 -6.18
N GLY A 74 -2.71 -13.45 -7.03
CA GLY A 74 -3.97 -14.06 -7.49
C GLY A 74 -5.17 -13.66 -6.64
N LYS A 75 -6.27 -14.40 -6.83
CA LYS A 75 -7.55 -14.18 -6.15
C LYS A 75 -7.78 -15.20 -5.06
N GLY A 76 -8.50 -14.80 -4.01
CA GLY A 76 -8.89 -15.70 -2.94
C GLY A 76 -10.00 -15.14 -2.08
N LYS A 77 -10.58 -16.00 -1.25
CA LYS A 77 -11.57 -15.59 -0.25
C LYS A 77 -10.85 -15.03 0.97
N VAL A 78 -11.33 -13.90 1.46
CA VAL A 78 -10.87 -13.30 2.71
C VAL A 78 -12.06 -13.06 3.63
N LYS A 79 -11.86 -13.31 4.93
CA LYS A 79 -12.83 -12.99 5.98
C LYS A 79 -12.34 -11.75 6.71
N THR A 80 -13.23 -10.78 6.89
CA THR A 80 -13.02 -9.57 7.67
C THR A 80 -14.11 -9.45 8.72
N LYS A 81 -14.05 -8.47 9.60
CA LYS A 81 -15.13 -8.15 10.54
C LYS A 81 -16.42 -7.75 9.82
N LEU A 82 -16.32 -7.09 8.66
CA LEU A 82 -17.49 -6.70 7.85
C LEU A 82 -18.16 -7.90 7.15
N GLY A 83 -17.43 -9.00 6.88
CA GLY A 83 -17.94 -10.18 6.19
C GLY A 83 -16.88 -10.93 5.38
N LYS A 84 -17.36 -11.80 4.47
CA LYS A 84 -16.50 -12.56 3.54
C LYS A 84 -16.55 -11.94 2.15
N PHE A 85 -15.38 -11.91 1.47
CA PHE A 85 -15.22 -11.28 0.16
C PHE A 85 -14.32 -12.10 -0.76
N MET A 86 -14.53 -11.97 -2.07
CA MET A 86 -13.48 -12.28 -3.03
C MET A 86 -12.49 -11.12 -3.05
N ALA A 87 -11.20 -11.43 -2.99
CA ALA A 87 -10.14 -10.46 -2.90
C ALA A 87 -9.00 -10.76 -3.88
N LEU A 88 -8.32 -9.71 -4.31
CA LEU A 88 -7.02 -9.75 -4.96
C LEU A 88 -5.96 -9.72 -3.86
N LYS A 89 -5.08 -10.72 -3.86
CA LYS A 89 -3.96 -10.79 -2.90
C LYS A 89 -2.72 -10.15 -3.50
N LEU A 90 -2.12 -9.24 -2.78
CA LEU A 90 -0.95 -8.47 -3.17
C LEU A 90 0.12 -8.57 -2.10
N THR A 91 1.37 -8.70 -2.52
CA THR A 91 2.53 -8.74 -1.62
C THR A 91 3.49 -7.62 -2.00
N PRO A 92 3.54 -6.51 -1.24
CA PRO A 92 4.61 -5.55 -1.38
C PRO A 92 5.94 -6.21 -1.03
N ILE A 93 6.95 -6.03 -1.85
CA ILE A 93 8.33 -6.43 -1.54
C ILE A 93 9.01 -5.23 -0.90
N MET A 94 9.24 -5.34 0.39
CA MET A 94 9.83 -4.26 1.16
C MET A 94 11.34 -4.24 0.98
N PRO A 95 11.95 -3.06 0.79
CA PRO A 95 13.40 -2.93 0.89
C PRO A 95 13.87 -3.26 2.31
N ASP A 96 15.16 -3.49 2.49
CA ASP A 96 15.74 -3.65 3.82
C ASP A 96 15.38 -2.47 4.72
N ASN A 97 14.80 -2.77 5.86
CA ASN A 97 14.30 -1.76 6.79
C ASN A 97 14.35 -2.29 8.23
N SER A 98 14.10 -1.42 9.20
CA SER A 98 14.16 -1.75 10.63
C SER A 98 12.81 -2.16 11.24
N LEU A 99 11.73 -2.17 10.46
CA LEU A 99 10.36 -2.38 10.97
C LEU A 99 9.82 -3.77 10.66
N PHE A 100 10.03 -4.25 9.44
CA PHE A 100 9.38 -5.45 8.91
C PHE A 100 10.35 -6.63 8.86
N ASP A 101 9.83 -7.83 9.16
CA ASP A 101 10.58 -9.07 9.19
C ASP A 101 10.60 -9.72 7.80
N GLY A 102 11.57 -9.33 6.98
CA GLY A 102 11.80 -9.84 5.64
C GLY A 102 11.05 -9.11 4.52
N GLU A 103 11.42 -9.43 3.29
CA GLU A 103 10.95 -8.75 2.09
C GLU A 103 9.44 -8.92 1.84
N GLU A 104 8.88 -10.10 2.10
CA GLU A 104 7.45 -10.43 1.90
C GLU A 104 6.62 -10.35 3.18
N SER A 105 7.03 -9.53 4.12
CA SER A 105 6.41 -9.39 5.43
C SER A 105 5.01 -8.77 5.41
N ILE A 106 4.65 -8.07 4.33
CA ILE A 106 3.36 -7.42 4.21
C ILE A 106 2.48 -8.16 3.19
N ARG A 107 1.24 -8.43 3.58
CA ARG A 107 0.20 -9.01 2.73
C ARG A 107 -1.03 -8.12 2.72
N VAL A 108 -1.53 -7.83 1.54
CA VAL A 108 -2.66 -6.93 1.32
C VAL A 108 -3.75 -7.65 0.54
N TRP A 109 -4.99 -7.54 1.00
CA TRP A 109 -6.17 -8.00 0.28
C TRP A 109 -7.05 -6.81 -0.05
N ILE A 110 -7.34 -6.63 -1.33
CA ILE A 110 -8.30 -5.62 -1.81
C ILE A 110 -9.50 -6.33 -2.45
N SER A 111 -10.67 -5.73 -2.40
CA SER A 111 -11.88 -6.32 -2.97
C SER A 111 -11.74 -6.55 -4.48
N ASP A 112 -12.15 -7.76 -4.95
CA ASP A 112 -12.21 -8.09 -6.37
C ASP A 112 -13.48 -7.52 -7.00
N ASP A 113 -13.62 -6.20 -6.94
CA ASP A 113 -14.73 -5.45 -7.53
C ASP A 113 -14.25 -4.08 -8.06
N LYS A 114 -15.19 -3.27 -8.52
CA LYS A 114 -14.88 -1.93 -9.06
C LYS A 114 -14.39 -0.94 -8.00
N ASN A 115 -14.66 -1.18 -6.71
CA ASN A 115 -14.21 -0.30 -5.64
C ASN A 115 -12.74 -0.52 -5.27
N LYS A 116 -12.26 -1.78 -5.33
CA LYS A 116 -10.91 -2.19 -4.87
C LYS A 116 -10.59 -1.64 -3.47
N VAL A 117 -11.53 -1.87 -2.55
CA VAL A 117 -11.38 -1.43 -1.15
C VAL A 117 -10.35 -2.31 -0.45
N PRO A 118 -9.42 -1.74 0.32
CA PRO A 118 -8.59 -2.53 1.22
C PRO A 118 -9.47 -3.30 2.22
N LEU A 119 -9.39 -4.63 2.19
CA LEU A 119 -10.19 -5.51 3.04
C LEU A 119 -9.41 -5.96 4.27
N LYS A 120 -8.14 -6.29 4.07
CA LYS A 120 -7.27 -6.81 5.10
C LYS A 120 -5.81 -6.48 4.78
N ILE A 121 -5.05 -6.18 5.82
CA ILE A 121 -3.60 -6.01 5.74
C ILE A 121 -3.00 -6.80 6.90
N GLU A 122 -2.00 -7.60 6.61
CA GLU A 122 -1.16 -8.27 7.60
C GLU A 122 0.29 -7.82 7.41
N ALA A 123 0.98 -7.53 8.48
CA ALA A 123 2.39 -7.17 8.47
C ALA A 123 3.13 -7.91 9.58
N ASP A 124 4.12 -8.69 9.21
CA ASP A 124 5.05 -9.34 10.12
C ASP A 124 6.18 -8.35 10.45
N MET A 125 6.39 -8.10 11.72
CA MET A 125 7.40 -7.18 12.22
C MET A 125 8.43 -7.97 13.04
N PHE A 126 9.63 -7.44 13.24
CA PHE A 126 10.65 -8.07 14.08
C PHE A 126 10.15 -8.37 15.50
N ILE A 127 9.19 -7.60 15.99
CA ILE A 127 8.51 -7.85 17.27
C ILE A 127 7.00 -7.94 17.01
N GLY A 128 6.51 -9.17 16.85
CA GLY A 128 5.09 -9.47 16.67
C GLY A 128 4.56 -9.24 15.26
N ALA A 129 3.26 -9.13 15.14
CA ALA A 129 2.56 -8.90 13.88
C ALA A 129 1.44 -7.89 14.05
N VAL A 130 1.11 -7.19 12.98
CA VAL A 130 -0.02 -6.26 12.91
C VAL A 130 -1.02 -6.79 11.89
N GLU A 131 -2.29 -6.80 12.28
CA GLU A 131 -3.40 -7.14 11.40
C GLU A 131 -4.41 -5.99 11.41
N MET A 132 -4.84 -5.56 10.23
CA MET A 132 -5.91 -4.60 10.03
C MET A 132 -7.01 -5.22 9.20
N ASP A 133 -8.24 -5.20 9.73
CA ASP A 133 -9.44 -5.72 9.10
C ASP A 133 -10.43 -4.60 8.80
N LEU A 134 -11.08 -4.69 7.65
CA LEU A 134 -12.21 -3.81 7.33
C LEU A 134 -13.39 -4.13 8.25
N GLU A 135 -13.81 -3.15 9.04
CA GLU A 135 -14.99 -3.24 9.91
C GLU A 135 -16.22 -2.59 9.28
N GLU A 136 -16.02 -1.45 8.62
CA GLU A 136 -17.08 -0.63 8.06
C GLU A 136 -16.65 0.02 6.75
N ALA A 137 -17.60 0.21 5.83
CA ALA A 137 -17.38 0.93 4.59
C ALA A 137 -18.62 1.73 4.22
N SER A 138 -18.45 3.02 3.95
CA SER A 138 -19.50 3.94 3.53
C SER A 138 -19.02 4.82 2.38
N GLY A 139 -19.94 5.50 1.69
CA GLY A 139 -19.62 6.42 0.60
C GLY A 139 -18.99 5.78 -0.64
N LEU A 140 -19.10 4.46 -0.81
CA LEU A 140 -18.56 3.77 -1.96
C LEU A 140 -19.37 4.04 -3.23
N LYS A 141 -18.69 4.22 -4.36
CA LYS A 141 -19.33 4.45 -5.67
C LYS A 141 -20.17 3.24 -6.11
N TYR A 142 -19.75 2.03 -5.77
CA TYR A 142 -20.44 0.79 -6.11
C TYR A 142 -20.72 -0.01 -4.85
N LYS A 143 -21.77 -0.86 -4.87
CA LYS A 143 -22.07 -1.76 -3.75
C LYS A 143 -20.92 -2.76 -3.55
N LEU A 144 -20.42 -2.85 -2.33
CA LEU A 144 -19.42 -3.85 -1.96
C LEU A 144 -20.05 -5.25 -1.97
N LYS A 145 -19.45 -6.17 -2.73
CA LYS A 145 -19.98 -7.53 -2.90
C LYS A 145 -19.45 -8.45 -1.81
N LYS A 146 -20.33 -8.85 -0.89
CA LYS A 146 -20.07 -9.94 0.06
C LYS A 146 -20.36 -11.30 -0.60
N LEU A 147 -19.65 -12.35 -0.14
CA LEU A 147 -19.89 -13.75 -0.50
C LEU A 147 -21.05 -14.32 0.30
#